data_6e3d6b20605904c00e4a0a1208085e15
#
_entry.id   6e3d6b20605904c00e4a0a1208085e15
#
_cell.length_a   1.000
_cell.length_b   1.000
_cell.length_c   1.000
_cell.angle_alpha   90.00
_cell.angle_beta   90.00
_cell.angle_gamma   90.00
#
_symmetry.space_group_name_H-M   'P 1'
#
loop_
_entity.id
_entity.type
_entity.pdbx_description
1 polymer ?
#
loop_
_entity_poly.entity_id
_entity_poly.type
_entity_poly.pdbx_seq_one_letter_code
_entity_poly.pdbx_strand_id
1 'polypeptide(L)'
;MAPRTSGTVTKALDIMDLFLYRDDGLTVTRIATATGINKSTVVRLCATLEGRGYLQRDPRGVFVVGPQIENLARVFRNQFNLEEVVRPVLAQLRDETGESSSFYVIEGNARICLFRESSRHRIRHVVEEGTRLPLKEGVVGRVLLAFSGSKGALSQTIRDDGYLDADGREPFTGSVSAPVLTKSGHLSGAMVISGLSSRFSMEKRIKARRLILDACTQIRDVLPD
;
A
#
# COMPACT_ATOMS: atom_id res chain seq x y z
N MET A 1 -0.32 -32.72 11.50
CA MET A 1 -1.29 -32.63 12.64
C MET A 1 -1.90 -31.25 12.58
N ALA A 2 -3.21 -31.11 12.31
CA ALA A 2 -3.85 -29.79 12.28
C ALA A 2 -3.73 -29.12 13.66
N PRO A 3 -3.44 -27.79 13.73
CA PRO A 3 -3.33 -27.10 15.01
C PRO A 3 -4.67 -27.16 15.76
N ARG A 4 -4.62 -27.48 17.06
CA ARG A 4 -5.79 -27.42 17.95
C ARG A 4 -6.19 -25.97 18.15
N THR A 5 -7.26 -25.54 17.50
CA THR A 5 -7.81 -24.18 17.64
C THR A 5 -8.76 -24.10 18.83
N SER A 6 -8.76 -22.97 19.57
CA SER A 6 -9.73 -22.72 20.65
C SER A 6 -11.05 -22.23 20.05
N GLY A 7 -12.12 -23.05 20.13
CA GLY A 7 -13.42 -22.67 19.58
C GLY A 7 -14.02 -21.39 20.16
N THR A 8 -13.67 -21.02 21.40
CA THR A 8 -14.11 -19.75 22.00
C THR A 8 -13.40 -18.56 21.40
N VAL A 9 -12.09 -18.68 21.17
CA VAL A 9 -11.29 -17.61 20.52
C VAL A 9 -11.73 -17.44 19.06
N THR A 10 -11.92 -18.55 18.33
CA THR A 10 -12.44 -18.50 16.96
C THR A 10 -13.75 -17.73 16.90
N LYS A 11 -14.73 -18.05 17.75
CA LYS A 11 -16.02 -17.34 17.79
C LYS A 11 -15.88 -15.85 18.11
N ALA A 12 -14.94 -15.47 18.97
CA ALA A 12 -14.68 -14.05 19.27
C ALA A 12 -14.08 -13.31 18.06
N LEU A 13 -13.18 -13.95 17.33
CA LEU A 13 -12.62 -13.42 16.09
C LEU A 13 -13.67 -13.34 14.98
N ASP A 14 -14.50 -14.36 14.79
CA ASP A 14 -15.62 -14.35 13.84
C ASP A 14 -16.57 -13.16 14.08
N ILE A 15 -16.79 -12.79 15.36
CA ILE A 15 -17.54 -11.56 15.70
C ILE A 15 -16.78 -10.31 15.28
N MET A 16 -15.49 -10.22 15.55
CA MET A 16 -14.69 -9.04 15.18
C MET A 16 -14.63 -8.86 13.66
N ASP A 17 -14.50 -9.92 12.89
CA ASP A 17 -14.42 -9.89 11.44
C ASP A 17 -15.70 -9.32 10.78
N LEU A 18 -16.86 -9.39 11.43
CA LEU A 18 -18.07 -8.76 10.92
C LEU A 18 -17.98 -7.23 10.81
N PHE A 19 -17.09 -6.60 11.57
CA PHE A 19 -16.91 -5.14 11.58
C PHE A 19 -15.96 -4.65 10.46
N LEU A 20 -15.23 -5.53 9.79
CA LEU A 20 -14.31 -5.16 8.69
C LEU A 20 -15.02 -4.49 7.48
N TYR A 21 -16.32 -4.74 7.32
CA TYR A 21 -17.09 -4.30 6.16
C TYR A 21 -18.35 -3.51 6.53
N ARG A 22 -18.39 -2.94 7.76
CA ARG A 22 -19.59 -2.27 8.26
C ARG A 22 -19.26 -1.09 9.17
N ASP A 23 -19.81 0.07 8.83
CA ASP A 23 -19.65 1.32 9.59
C ASP A 23 -20.83 1.60 10.53
N ASP A 24 -21.98 0.90 10.36
CA ASP A 24 -23.24 1.20 11.04
C ASP A 24 -23.40 0.53 12.43
N GLY A 25 -22.41 -0.24 12.84
CA GLY A 25 -22.44 -1.05 14.07
C GLY A 25 -23.38 -2.25 13.99
N LEU A 26 -23.34 -3.11 15.02
CA LEU A 26 -24.06 -4.38 15.03
C LEU A 26 -24.80 -4.61 16.36
N THR A 27 -26.06 -5.05 16.27
CA THR A 27 -26.82 -5.57 17.42
C THR A 27 -26.47 -7.02 17.69
N VAL A 28 -26.68 -7.50 18.93
CA VAL A 28 -26.53 -8.91 19.30
C VAL A 28 -27.28 -9.85 18.33
N THR A 29 -28.47 -9.46 17.91
CA THR A 29 -29.28 -10.27 16.98
C THR A 29 -28.64 -10.36 15.61
N ARG A 30 -28.13 -9.25 15.06
CA ARG A 30 -27.43 -9.25 13.75
C ARG A 30 -26.15 -10.08 13.81
N ILE A 31 -25.37 -9.97 14.89
CA ILE A 31 -24.17 -10.78 15.13
C ILE A 31 -24.52 -12.26 15.18
N ALA A 32 -25.52 -12.66 15.98
CA ALA A 32 -25.94 -14.04 16.12
C ALA A 32 -26.41 -14.65 14.79
N THR A 33 -27.18 -13.89 14.01
CA THR A 33 -27.63 -14.32 12.68
C THR A 33 -26.47 -14.49 11.70
N ALA A 34 -25.52 -13.54 11.68
CA ALA A 34 -24.41 -13.57 10.74
C ALA A 34 -23.38 -14.66 11.05
N THR A 35 -23.12 -14.96 12.33
CA THR A 35 -22.12 -15.95 12.76
C THR A 35 -22.69 -17.34 13.01
N GLY A 36 -24.02 -17.49 13.14
CA GLY A 36 -24.66 -18.72 13.58
C GLY A 36 -24.44 -19.05 15.08
N ILE A 37 -23.83 -18.14 15.85
CA ILE A 37 -23.58 -18.30 17.28
C ILE A 37 -24.87 -17.96 18.04
N ASN A 38 -25.23 -18.77 19.05
CA ASN A 38 -26.42 -18.47 19.84
C ASN A 38 -26.30 -17.14 20.61
N LYS A 39 -27.41 -16.42 20.79
CA LYS A 39 -27.45 -15.07 21.38
C LYS A 39 -26.79 -14.96 22.75
N SER A 40 -26.94 -15.97 23.62
CA SER A 40 -26.35 -15.95 24.96
C SER A 40 -24.81 -16.00 24.90
N THR A 41 -24.26 -16.76 23.99
CA THR A 41 -22.81 -16.79 23.74
C THR A 41 -22.30 -15.48 23.12
N VAL A 42 -23.05 -14.91 22.14
CA VAL A 42 -22.72 -13.59 21.56
C VAL A 42 -22.68 -12.51 22.65
N VAL A 43 -23.69 -12.45 23.53
CA VAL A 43 -23.71 -11.49 24.65
C VAL A 43 -22.46 -11.60 25.51
N ARG A 44 -22.06 -12.81 25.90
CA ARG A 44 -20.88 -13.05 26.75
C ARG A 44 -19.58 -12.67 26.04
N LEU A 45 -19.43 -13.03 24.76
CA LEU A 45 -18.25 -12.70 23.98
C LEU A 45 -18.15 -11.19 23.76
N CYS A 46 -19.24 -10.53 23.35
CA CYS A 46 -19.26 -9.08 23.18
C CYS A 46 -18.99 -8.34 24.48
N ALA A 47 -19.52 -8.79 25.63
CA ALA A 47 -19.20 -8.20 26.93
C ALA A 47 -17.71 -8.33 27.27
N THR A 48 -17.08 -9.44 26.92
CA THR A 48 -15.63 -9.64 27.11
C THR A 48 -14.83 -8.71 26.21
N LEU A 49 -15.19 -8.62 24.92
CA LEU A 49 -14.54 -7.72 23.95
C LEU A 49 -14.72 -6.25 24.34
N GLU A 50 -15.91 -5.86 24.83
CA GLU A 50 -16.22 -4.53 25.33
C GLU A 50 -15.37 -4.20 26.56
N GLY A 51 -15.32 -5.10 27.56
CA GLY A 51 -14.49 -4.91 28.76
C GLY A 51 -12.98 -4.84 28.47
N ARG A 52 -12.54 -5.31 27.32
CA ARG A 52 -11.14 -5.20 26.85
C ARG A 52 -10.92 -4.08 25.83
N GLY A 53 -11.95 -3.27 25.52
CA GLY A 53 -11.87 -2.14 24.60
C GLY A 53 -11.79 -2.51 23.11
N TYR A 54 -12.02 -3.76 22.73
CA TYR A 54 -12.08 -4.18 21.31
C TYR A 54 -13.42 -3.79 20.69
N LEU A 55 -14.49 -3.78 21.46
CA LEU A 55 -15.80 -3.26 21.11
C LEU A 55 -16.19 -2.16 22.10
N GLN A 56 -17.11 -1.32 21.69
CA GLN A 56 -17.80 -0.36 22.56
C GLN A 56 -19.25 -0.23 22.11
N ARG A 57 -20.11 0.35 22.99
CA ARG A 57 -21.49 0.67 22.62
C ARG A 57 -21.61 2.12 22.21
N ASP A 58 -22.29 2.35 21.12
CA ASP A 58 -22.70 3.68 20.74
C ASP A 58 -23.91 4.15 21.60
N PRO A 59 -24.35 5.43 21.49
CA PRO A 59 -25.50 5.93 22.23
C PRO A 59 -26.82 5.19 21.97
N ARG A 60 -26.92 4.42 20.89
CA ARG A 60 -28.07 3.59 20.54
C ARG A 60 -27.99 2.18 21.12
N GLY A 61 -26.91 1.86 21.86
CA GLY A 61 -26.66 0.54 22.43
C GLY A 61 -26.17 -0.51 21.42
N VAL A 62 -25.74 -0.07 20.23
CA VAL A 62 -25.20 -0.94 19.17
C VAL A 62 -23.70 -1.12 19.40
N PHE A 63 -23.17 -2.30 19.15
CA PHE A 63 -21.73 -2.53 19.20
C PHE A 63 -21.04 -1.91 17.97
N VAL A 64 -19.96 -1.19 18.23
CA VAL A 64 -19.04 -0.63 17.25
C VAL A 64 -17.61 -0.98 17.65
N VAL A 65 -16.65 -0.81 16.75
CA VAL A 65 -15.23 -1.06 17.02
C VAL A 65 -14.74 -0.17 18.15
N GLY A 66 -14.01 -0.75 19.09
CA GLY A 66 -13.47 -0.05 20.26
C GLY A 66 -12.03 0.45 20.06
N PRO A 67 -11.55 1.33 20.96
CA PRO A 67 -10.24 2.02 20.80
C PRO A 67 -9.03 1.09 20.85
N GLN A 68 -9.17 -0.14 21.37
CA GLN A 68 -8.06 -1.09 21.43
C GLN A 68 -7.58 -1.50 20.03
N ILE A 69 -8.45 -1.46 19.04
CA ILE A 69 -8.07 -1.74 17.64
C ILE A 69 -7.08 -0.68 17.14
N GLU A 70 -7.31 0.61 17.42
CA GLU A 70 -6.34 1.65 17.02
C GLU A 70 -4.98 1.48 17.73
N ASN A 71 -4.97 1.06 18.99
CA ASN A 71 -3.72 0.77 19.70
C ASN A 71 -2.93 -0.36 19.01
N LEU A 72 -3.61 -1.44 18.62
CA LEU A 72 -2.96 -2.55 17.90
C LEU A 72 -2.52 -2.13 16.50
N ALA A 73 -3.35 -1.37 15.78
CA ALA A 73 -3.00 -0.86 14.46
C ALA A 73 -1.76 0.04 14.52
N ARG A 74 -1.64 0.89 15.55
CA ARG A 74 -0.44 1.71 15.78
C ARG A 74 0.80 0.85 16.02
N VAL A 75 0.72 -0.19 16.85
CA VAL A 75 1.83 -1.11 17.10
C VAL A 75 2.22 -1.83 15.81
N PHE A 76 1.24 -2.32 15.05
CA PHE A 76 1.47 -2.98 13.77
C PHE A 76 2.17 -2.02 12.78
N ARG A 77 1.66 -0.79 12.62
CA ARG A 77 2.31 0.22 11.75
C ARG A 77 3.74 0.54 12.17
N ASN A 78 4.02 0.58 13.49
CA ASN A 78 5.37 0.83 14.00
C ASN A 78 6.33 -0.36 13.79
N GLN A 79 5.81 -1.58 13.66
CA GLN A 79 6.58 -2.79 13.37
C GLN A 79 6.74 -3.06 11.89
N PHE A 80 5.95 -2.35 11.05
CA PHE A 80 6.01 -2.53 9.61
C PHE A 80 7.27 -1.88 9.03
N ASN A 81 8.19 -2.71 8.56
CA ASN A 81 9.39 -2.24 7.90
C ASN A 81 9.18 -2.15 6.38
N LEU A 82 8.87 -0.95 5.90
CA LEU A 82 8.64 -0.69 4.48
C LEU A 82 9.85 -1.11 3.62
N GLU A 83 11.06 -0.98 4.15
CA GLU A 83 12.30 -1.36 3.46
C GLU A 83 12.34 -2.86 3.16
N GLU A 84 11.99 -3.70 4.13
CA GLU A 84 11.98 -5.17 3.98
C GLU A 84 10.98 -5.65 2.93
N VAL A 85 9.91 -4.89 2.69
CA VAL A 85 8.91 -5.20 1.67
C VAL A 85 9.31 -4.66 0.30
N VAL A 86 9.77 -3.41 0.23
CA VAL A 86 10.00 -2.71 -1.04
C VAL A 86 11.32 -3.11 -1.68
N ARG A 87 12.41 -3.25 -0.90
CA ARG A 87 13.75 -3.49 -1.44
C ARG A 87 13.87 -4.79 -2.26
N PRO A 88 13.31 -5.95 -1.83
CA PRO A 88 13.35 -7.17 -2.65
C PRO A 88 12.63 -6.99 -4.00
N VAL A 89 11.51 -6.27 -4.02
CA VAL A 89 10.73 -5.99 -5.24
C VAL A 89 11.52 -5.07 -6.18
N LEU A 90 12.17 -4.03 -5.65
CA LEU A 90 13.07 -3.19 -6.45
C LEU A 90 14.23 -4.00 -7.03
N ALA A 91 14.85 -4.90 -6.24
CA ALA A 91 15.93 -5.75 -6.71
C ALA A 91 15.46 -6.66 -7.86
N GLN A 92 14.28 -7.24 -7.76
CA GLN A 92 13.68 -8.03 -8.84
C GLN A 92 13.45 -7.19 -10.09
N LEU A 93 12.84 -5.99 -9.98
CA LEU A 93 12.62 -5.08 -11.10
C LEU A 93 13.94 -4.71 -11.80
N ARG A 94 14.99 -4.41 -11.02
CA ARG A 94 16.33 -4.15 -11.54
C ARG A 94 16.86 -5.37 -12.33
N ASP A 95 16.76 -6.56 -11.78
CA ASP A 95 17.34 -7.77 -12.39
C ASP A 95 16.58 -8.19 -13.67
N GLU A 96 15.25 -7.99 -13.70
CA GLU A 96 14.42 -8.31 -14.87
C GLU A 96 14.54 -7.29 -16.02
N THR A 97 14.80 -6.02 -15.67
CA THR A 97 14.89 -4.94 -16.68
C THR A 97 16.33 -4.57 -17.04
N GLY A 98 17.29 -4.87 -16.16
CA GLY A 98 18.67 -4.41 -16.25
C GLY A 98 18.84 -2.93 -15.88
N GLU A 99 17.76 -2.22 -15.56
CA GLU A 99 17.77 -0.79 -15.26
C GLU A 99 17.58 -0.52 -13.76
N SER A 100 17.86 0.73 -13.34
CA SER A 100 17.69 1.10 -11.93
C SER A 100 16.21 1.20 -11.57
N SER A 101 15.85 0.70 -10.39
CA SER A 101 14.53 0.81 -9.79
C SER A 101 14.59 1.61 -8.49
N SER A 102 13.58 2.40 -8.19
CA SER A 102 13.55 3.23 -6.98
C SER A 102 12.13 3.42 -6.46
N PHE A 103 12.03 3.65 -5.16
CA PHE A 103 10.78 3.98 -4.47
C PHE A 103 10.87 5.41 -3.90
N TYR A 104 9.85 6.20 -4.16
CA TYR A 104 9.76 7.59 -3.75
C TYR A 104 8.51 7.86 -2.93
N VAL A 105 8.64 8.77 -1.97
CA VAL A 105 7.52 9.32 -1.20
C VAL A 105 7.43 10.83 -1.32
N ILE A 106 6.26 11.39 -0.99
CA ILE A 106 6.05 12.84 -0.91
C ILE A 106 6.46 13.35 0.47
N GLU A 107 7.21 14.43 0.50
CA GLU A 107 7.47 15.19 1.72
C GLU A 107 7.34 16.70 1.43
N GLY A 108 6.21 17.29 1.78
CA GLY A 108 5.88 18.66 1.46
C GLY A 108 5.85 18.91 -0.06
N ASN A 109 6.69 19.81 -0.55
CA ASN A 109 6.81 20.14 -1.97
C ASN A 109 7.92 19.34 -2.70
N ALA A 110 8.47 18.34 -2.04
CA ALA A 110 9.52 17.49 -2.57
C ALA A 110 9.05 16.02 -2.64
N ARG A 111 9.76 15.24 -3.45
CA ARG A 111 9.78 13.79 -3.36
C ARG A 111 11.14 13.34 -2.86
N ILE A 112 11.16 12.30 -2.04
CA ILE A 112 12.39 11.72 -1.50
C ILE A 112 12.57 10.33 -2.09
N CYS A 113 13.77 10.01 -2.57
CA CYS A 113 14.17 8.66 -2.92
C CYS A 113 14.43 7.89 -1.60
N LEU A 114 13.49 7.05 -1.17
CA LEU A 114 13.68 6.26 0.05
C LEU A 114 14.58 5.05 -0.20
N PHE A 115 14.29 4.29 -1.27
CA PHE A 115 15.00 3.05 -1.57
C PHE A 115 15.35 3.00 -3.05
N ARG A 116 16.53 2.46 -3.34
CA ARG A 116 17.00 2.33 -4.70
C ARG A 116 17.83 1.06 -4.89
N GLU A 117 17.56 0.39 -5.99
CA GLU A 117 18.40 -0.68 -6.54
C GLU A 117 19.02 -0.20 -7.85
N SER A 118 20.31 0.05 -7.82
CA SER A 118 21.03 0.59 -8.98
C SER A 118 21.27 -0.48 -10.05
N SER A 119 21.08 -0.08 -11.32
CA SER A 119 21.49 -0.89 -12.46
C SER A 119 22.95 -1.35 -12.33
N ARG A 120 23.25 -2.57 -12.77
CA ARG A 120 24.62 -3.12 -12.79
C ARG A 120 25.46 -2.61 -13.96
N HIS A 121 24.86 -1.82 -14.86
CA HIS A 121 25.62 -1.19 -15.95
C HIS A 121 26.60 -0.13 -15.42
N ARG A 122 27.80 -0.07 -16.00
CA ARG A 122 28.83 0.92 -15.61
C ARG A 122 28.37 2.35 -15.83
N ILE A 123 27.69 2.62 -16.95
CA ILE A 123 27.08 3.92 -17.23
C ILE A 123 25.60 3.83 -16.88
N ARG A 124 25.16 4.59 -15.89
CA ARG A 124 23.79 4.58 -15.41
C ARG A 124 23.41 5.95 -14.83
N HIS A 125 22.12 6.26 -14.85
CA HIS A 125 21.60 7.39 -14.09
C HIS A 125 21.63 7.06 -12.59
N VAL A 126 22.16 7.95 -11.77
CA VAL A 126 22.30 7.77 -10.32
C VAL A 126 21.47 8.82 -9.59
N VAL A 127 20.67 8.38 -8.66
CA VAL A 127 20.04 9.20 -7.61
C VAL A 127 20.30 8.46 -6.31
N GLU A 128 20.88 9.13 -5.34
CA GLU A 128 21.18 8.52 -4.05
C GLU A 128 19.93 8.47 -3.16
N GLU A 129 19.85 7.47 -2.27
CA GLU A 129 18.81 7.40 -1.26
C GLU A 129 18.90 8.64 -0.35
N GLY A 130 17.74 9.14 0.10
CA GLY A 130 17.63 10.40 0.82
C GLY A 130 17.61 11.65 -0.06
N THR A 131 17.91 11.53 -1.36
CA THR A 131 17.88 12.70 -2.26
C THR A 131 16.49 13.31 -2.34
N ARG A 132 16.41 14.63 -2.09
CA ARG A 132 15.19 15.44 -2.22
C ARG A 132 15.15 16.08 -3.60
N LEU A 133 14.08 15.85 -4.33
CA LEU A 133 13.87 16.40 -5.68
C LEU A 133 12.53 17.14 -5.74
N PRO A 134 12.40 18.18 -6.59
CA PRO A 134 11.12 18.87 -6.75
C PRO A 134 10.00 17.90 -7.14
N LEU A 135 8.85 17.99 -6.45
CA LEU A 135 7.73 17.08 -6.67
C LEU A 135 7.13 17.19 -8.08
N LYS A 136 7.15 18.39 -8.67
CA LYS A 136 6.57 18.66 -10.00
C LYS A 136 7.42 18.14 -11.18
N GLU A 137 8.65 17.72 -10.94
CA GLU A 137 9.58 17.31 -11.99
C GLU A 137 9.63 15.80 -12.19
N GLY A 138 9.91 15.39 -13.43
CA GLY A 138 10.14 14.01 -13.83
C GLY A 138 8.89 13.12 -13.75
N VAL A 139 9.06 11.88 -14.18
CA VAL A 139 7.96 10.92 -14.35
C VAL A 139 7.33 10.52 -13.01
N VAL A 140 8.16 10.15 -12.04
CA VAL A 140 7.68 9.72 -10.71
C VAL A 140 6.97 10.86 -9.95
N GLY A 141 7.45 12.11 -10.09
CA GLY A 141 6.79 13.25 -9.45
C GLY A 141 5.38 13.50 -9.99
N ARG A 142 5.19 13.34 -11.30
CA ARG A 142 3.86 13.46 -11.93
C ARG A 142 2.91 12.35 -11.50
N VAL A 143 3.40 11.12 -11.33
CA VAL A 143 2.61 9.99 -10.77
C VAL A 143 2.21 10.31 -9.33
N LEU A 144 3.14 10.69 -8.47
CA LEU A 144 2.86 11.07 -7.09
C LEU A 144 1.80 12.19 -7.01
N LEU A 145 1.93 13.24 -7.82
CA LEU A 145 0.95 14.33 -7.88
C LEU A 145 -0.42 13.85 -8.36
N ALA A 146 -0.48 13.01 -9.37
CA ALA A 146 -1.74 12.49 -9.90
C ALA A 146 -2.55 11.76 -8.83
N PHE A 147 -1.89 10.96 -7.98
CA PHE A 147 -2.54 10.18 -6.93
C PHE A 147 -2.63 10.89 -5.57
N SER A 148 -2.02 12.07 -5.41
CA SER A 148 -2.20 12.93 -4.22
C SER A 148 -3.28 14.01 -4.40
N GLY A 149 -4.13 13.90 -5.43
CA GLY A 149 -5.28 14.78 -5.63
C GLY A 149 -5.04 15.94 -6.61
N SER A 150 -3.93 15.96 -7.35
CA SER A 150 -3.72 16.94 -8.43
C SER A 150 -4.79 16.82 -9.51
N LYS A 151 -5.30 17.97 -9.97
CA LYS A 151 -6.29 18.07 -11.05
C LYS A 151 -5.61 18.41 -12.38
N GLY A 152 -6.22 18.00 -13.49
CA GLY A 152 -5.75 18.29 -14.85
C GLY A 152 -5.75 17.03 -15.73
N ALA A 153 -5.75 17.23 -17.06
CA ALA A 153 -5.87 16.16 -18.04
C ALA A 153 -4.77 15.08 -17.88
N LEU A 154 -3.51 15.51 -17.76
CA LEU A 154 -2.40 14.55 -17.57
C LEU A 154 -2.56 13.72 -16.27
N SER A 155 -2.96 14.36 -15.16
CA SER A 155 -3.18 13.63 -13.89
C SER A 155 -4.34 12.64 -14.02
N GLN A 156 -5.37 12.98 -14.79
CA GLN A 156 -6.48 12.06 -15.06
C GLN A 156 -6.00 10.88 -15.90
N THR A 157 -5.30 11.11 -17.00
CA THR A 157 -4.71 10.03 -17.82
C THR A 157 -3.83 9.10 -17.00
N ILE A 158 -2.96 9.65 -16.12
CA ILE A 158 -2.10 8.84 -15.26
C ILE A 158 -2.93 7.97 -14.29
N ARG A 159 -4.03 8.50 -13.75
CA ARG A 159 -4.93 7.70 -12.88
C ARG A 159 -5.65 6.61 -13.66
N ASP A 160 -6.11 6.91 -14.87
CA ASP A 160 -6.85 5.96 -15.72
C ASP A 160 -5.93 4.82 -16.20
N ASP A 161 -4.70 5.15 -16.59
CA ASP A 161 -3.70 4.18 -17.04
C ASP A 161 -3.03 3.43 -15.89
N GLY A 162 -2.97 4.01 -14.69
CA GLY A 162 -2.27 3.48 -13.52
C GLY A 162 -0.76 3.63 -13.56
N TYR A 163 -0.19 4.31 -14.56
CA TYR A 163 1.25 4.54 -14.70
C TYR A 163 1.55 5.78 -15.57
N LEU A 164 2.82 6.17 -15.62
CA LEU A 164 3.35 7.10 -16.61
C LEU A 164 4.65 6.56 -17.20
N ASP A 165 4.72 6.54 -18.53
CA ASP A 165 5.90 6.21 -19.33
C ASP A 165 6.29 7.44 -20.14
N ALA A 166 7.45 8.02 -19.86
CA ALA A 166 7.93 9.22 -20.55
C ALA A 166 9.47 9.31 -20.46
N ASP A 167 10.02 10.30 -21.15
CA ASP A 167 11.42 10.66 -20.97
C ASP A 167 11.67 11.11 -19.54
N GLY A 168 12.82 10.74 -19.00
CA GLY A 168 13.22 11.06 -17.65
C GLY A 168 13.51 12.55 -17.44
N ARG A 169 13.80 12.91 -16.20
CA ARG A 169 14.18 14.28 -15.86
C ARG A 169 15.53 14.69 -16.49
N GLU A 170 16.47 13.75 -16.49
CA GLU A 170 17.78 13.98 -17.08
C GLU A 170 17.77 13.69 -18.58
N PRO A 171 18.52 14.46 -19.41
CA PRO A 171 18.64 14.18 -20.83
C PRO A 171 19.05 12.73 -21.12
N PHE A 172 18.55 12.19 -22.21
CA PHE A 172 18.85 10.85 -22.66
C PHE A 172 18.46 9.73 -21.69
N THR A 173 17.50 9.98 -20.80
CA THR A 173 16.94 8.94 -19.92
C THR A 173 15.47 8.69 -20.24
N GLY A 174 15.02 7.45 -20.06
CA GLY A 174 13.62 7.06 -20.10
C GLY A 174 13.19 6.55 -18.73
N SER A 175 11.92 6.69 -18.38
CA SER A 175 11.39 6.26 -17.08
C SER A 175 9.96 5.76 -17.20
N VAL A 176 9.66 4.70 -16.46
CA VAL A 176 8.31 4.17 -16.25
C VAL A 176 8.03 4.20 -14.75
N SER A 177 6.92 4.80 -14.34
CA SER A 177 6.55 4.92 -12.92
C SER A 177 5.10 4.54 -12.70
N ALA A 178 4.81 3.92 -11.55
CA ALA A 178 3.48 3.57 -11.10
C ALA A 178 3.31 3.86 -9.60
N PRO A 179 2.08 4.19 -9.14
CA PRO A 179 1.79 4.45 -7.74
C PRO A 179 1.80 3.15 -6.93
N VAL A 180 2.23 3.25 -5.69
CA VAL A 180 2.03 2.21 -4.69
C VAL A 180 0.92 2.68 -3.76
N LEU A 181 -0.22 2.00 -3.84
CA LEU A 181 -1.42 2.32 -3.07
C LEU A 181 -1.62 1.25 -1.99
N THR A 182 -2.25 1.62 -0.87
CA THR A 182 -2.80 0.65 0.09
C THR A 182 -4.07 -0.01 -0.46
N LYS A 183 -4.61 -1.00 0.24
CA LYS A 183 -5.90 -1.64 -0.13
C LYS A 183 -7.07 -0.67 -0.07
N SER A 184 -7.01 0.32 0.82
CA SER A 184 -8.00 1.41 0.93
C SER A 184 -7.82 2.51 -0.13
N GLY A 185 -6.79 2.41 -1.00
CA GLY A 185 -6.51 3.37 -2.08
C GLY A 185 -5.68 4.58 -1.67
N HIS A 186 -5.14 4.63 -0.46
CA HIS A 186 -4.22 5.70 -0.05
C HIS A 186 -2.86 5.56 -0.73
N LEU A 187 -2.27 6.68 -1.11
CA LEU A 187 -0.96 6.73 -1.74
C LEU A 187 0.13 6.53 -0.69
N SER A 188 0.85 5.40 -0.76
CA SER A 188 2.05 5.15 0.06
C SER A 188 3.32 5.68 -0.57
N GLY A 189 3.37 5.78 -1.90
CA GLY A 189 4.52 6.24 -2.65
C GLY A 189 4.40 5.91 -4.13
N ALA A 190 5.52 5.95 -4.86
CA ALA A 190 5.57 5.50 -6.24
C ALA A 190 6.89 4.80 -6.54
N MET A 191 6.82 3.76 -7.34
CA MET A 191 8.01 3.12 -7.91
C MET A 191 8.34 3.71 -9.28
N VAL A 192 9.61 3.66 -9.64
CA VAL A 192 10.09 4.06 -10.97
C VAL A 192 11.22 3.14 -11.42
N ILE A 193 11.18 2.74 -12.68
CA ILE A 193 12.29 2.12 -13.41
C ILE A 193 12.87 3.19 -14.33
N SER A 194 14.16 3.43 -14.26
CA SER A 194 14.83 4.47 -15.06
C SER A 194 16.14 3.99 -15.64
N GLY A 195 16.37 4.32 -16.91
CA GLY A 195 17.57 3.93 -17.63
C GLY A 195 17.93 4.89 -18.75
N LEU A 196 19.11 4.70 -19.36
CA LEU A 196 19.51 5.47 -20.53
C LEU A 196 18.66 5.10 -21.75
N SER A 197 18.15 6.09 -22.48
CA SER A 197 17.28 5.88 -23.65
C SER A 197 17.96 5.04 -24.76
N SER A 198 19.30 5.06 -24.82
CA SER A 198 20.07 4.25 -25.75
C SER A 198 19.93 2.72 -25.56
N ARG A 199 19.53 2.27 -24.36
CA ARG A 199 19.32 0.84 -24.06
C ARG A 199 17.97 0.54 -23.40
N PHE A 200 17.29 1.55 -22.85
CA PHE A 200 15.92 1.45 -22.31
C PHE A 200 14.93 1.92 -23.38
N SER A 201 14.89 1.16 -24.49
CA SER A 201 14.06 1.42 -25.67
C SER A 201 12.56 1.37 -25.34
N MET A 202 11.72 1.85 -26.25
CA MET A 202 10.26 1.78 -26.12
C MET A 202 9.77 0.35 -25.87
N GLU A 203 10.30 -0.64 -26.57
CA GLU A 203 9.96 -2.05 -26.39
C GLU A 203 10.25 -2.52 -24.95
N LYS A 204 11.43 -2.20 -24.42
CA LYS A 204 11.80 -2.52 -23.05
C LYS A 204 10.94 -1.77 -22.03
N ARG A 205 10.53 -0.54 -22.32
CA ARG A 205 9.62 0.23 -21.47
C ARG A 205 8.22 -0.38 -21.44
N ILE A 206 7.74 -0.96 -22.54
CA ILE A 206 6.48 -1.72 -22.56
C ILE A 206 6.54 -2.93 -21.61
N LYS A 207 7.67 -3.68 -21.63
CA LYS A 207 7.88 -4.76 -20.66
C LYS A 207 7.93 -4.23 -19.23
N ALA A 208 8.68 -3.14 -18.99
CA ALA A 208 8.84 -2.51 -17.68
C ALA A 208 7.51 -2.02 -17.09
N ARG A 209 6.57 -1.53 -17.94
CA ARG A 209 5.21 -1.14 -17.50
C ARG A 209 4.49 -2.30 -16.83
N ARG A 210 4.48 -3.46 -17.46
CA ARG A 210 3.83 -4.65 -16.91
C ARG A 210 4.44 -5.05 -15.57
N LEU A 211 5.77 -5.15 -15.54
CA LEU A 211 6.51 -5.55 -14.34
C LEU A 211 6.27 -4.59 -13.16
N ILE A 212 6.29 -3.27 -13.40
CA ILE A 212 6.10 -2.30 -12.32
C ILE A 212 4.66 -2.30 -11.78
N LEU A 213 3.65 -2.53 -12.63
CA LEU A 213 2.25 -2.64 -12.19
C LEU A 213 2.03 -3.90 -11.35
N ASP A 214 2.60 -5.04 -11.77
CA ASP A 214 2.56 -6.29 -11.00
C ASP A 214 3.26 -6.10 -9.64
N ALA A 215 4.42 -5.47 -9.64
CA ALA A 215 5.19 -5.14 -8.44
C ALA A 215 4.43 -4.21 -7.47
N CYS A 216 3.76 -3.17 -7.98
CA CYS A 216 2.92 -2.29 -7.16
C CYS A 216 1.75 -3.04 -6.53
N THR A 217 1.15 -3.98 -7.26
CA THR A 217 0.08 -4.84 -6.74
C THR A 217 0.59 -5.77 -5.64
N GLN A 218 1.75 -6.39 -5.84
CA GLN A 218 2.39 -7.24 -4.83
C GLN A 218 2.65 -6.47 -3.52
N ILE A 219 3.19 -5.25 -3.61
CA ILE A 219 3.43 -4.41 -2.42
C ILE A 219 2.11 -4.01 -1.77
N ARG A 220 1.09 -3.59 -2.54
CA ARG A 220 -0.24 -3.23 -2.02
C ARG A 220 -0.83 -4.31 -1.12
N ASP A 221 -0.64 -5.58 -1.47
CA ASP A 221 -1.27 -6.71 -0.76
C ASP A 221 -0.68 -6.94 0.64
N VAL A 222 0.51 -6.42 0.91
CA VAL A 222 1.21 -6.52 2.21
C VAL A 222 1.30 -5.19 2.96
N LEU A 223 1.02 -4.05 2.31
CA LEU A 223 0.99 -2.75 2.99
C LEU A 223 -0.15 -2.69 4.02
N PRO A 224 0.10 -2.11 5.19
CA PRO A 224 -0.97 -1.69 6.10
C PRO A 224 -1.76 -0.53 5.49
N ASP A 225 -3.05 -0.47 5.80
CA ASP A 225 -3.92 0.67 5.46
C ASP A 225 -3.67 1.88 6.33
#